data_07f5104d0271db81c5cbc80dca4b291a
#
_entry.id   07f5104d0271db81c5cbc80dca4b291a
#
_cell.length_a   1.000
_cell.length_b   1.000
_cell.length_c   1.000
_cell.angle_alpha   90.00
_cell.angle_beta   90.00
_cell.angle_gamma   90.00
#
_symmetry.space_group_name_H-M   'P 1'
#
loop_
_entity.id
_entity.type
_entity.pdbx_description
1 polymer ?
#
loop_
_entity_poly.entity_id
_entity_poly.type
_entity_poly.pdbx_seq_one_letter_code
_entity_poly.pdbx_strand_id
1 'polypeptide(L)'
;MGGACPPAVLHRQAGAIVAAALRAARERRGGRSLKARCLAPEVRAKRPTFALCCETLRFRALLEELLGAAGVAPRARGRGRGRAGEGSGGGGGWGGVTLVACYDLVLGRWDGSGARLPEQKAVAERAAELREALRERLRAKGATEPRELLAEPRGPGGTRRAGPGRKGRGKRGGAEAGAGGGRSCGSGSGSGSGSDDEGAAALPRWVRVNPLRGATSGAVAERLREELGVPVRAHPLVPEVLELPPGTDVHRHPLVRGGALVQQGLASCLPAAVLAPEPGWTVVDACAAPGNKTTHAAARVGASGAVVAFDASAERLELLRENCQRCGAAPGIVEVRHADFLKCDPAADPKLRRARAVLLDPSCSGSGTRRQISGDRMVFSDSRPAAAAAAQRDAAADRVEALARFQEAALRHALSFPSAERVVYSTCSVHARENELVVAAVLAHAERLGWRLGEALPSWPRRGKSVFEGGQRTLRVDAAADRTDGFFVALFVREGRAQVS
;
A
#
# COMPACT_ATOMS: atom_id res chain seq x y z
N MET A 1 -18.33 -10.46 -25.30
CA MET A 1 -17.14 -10.28 -26.15
C MET A 1 -16.47 -8.97 -25.80
N GLY A 2 -15.42 -9.01 -25.00
CA GLY A 2 -14.66 -7.83 -24.59
C GLY A 2 -13.44 -7.66 -25.50
N GLY A 3 -13.60 -6.92 -26.60
CA GLY A 3 -12.50 -6.58 -27.49
C GLY A 3 -11.39 -5.82 -26.75
N ALA A 4 -10.12 -6.11 -27.02
CA ALA A 4 -8.98 -5.41 -26.45
C ALA A 4 -9.09 -3.90 -26.78
N CYS A 5 -8.76 -3.04 -25.79
CA CYS A 5 -8.77 -1.58 -25.99
C CYS A 5 -7.69 -1.20 -27.02
N PRO A 6 -8.02 -0.45 -28.08
CA PRO A 6 -7.04 -0.08 -29.09
C PRO A 6 -5.87 0.71 -28.49
N PRO A 7 -4.60 0.50 -28.94
CA PRO A 7 -3.42 1.19 -28.41
C PRO A 7 -3.54 2.72 -28.40
N ALA A 8 -4.16 3.32 -29.40
CA ALA A 8 -4.36 4.76 -29.47
C ALA A 8 -5.25 5.30 -28.34
N VAL A 9 -6.29 4.56 -27.94
CA VAL A 9 -7.17 4.92 -26.82
C VAL A 9 -6.43 4.75 -25.49
N LEU A 10 -5.74 3.61 -25.35
CA LEU A 10 -4.99 3.28 -24.14
C LEU A 10 -3.85 4.29 -23.88
N HIS A 11 -3.03 4.60 -24.92
CA HIS A 11 -1.92 5.55 -24.83
C HIS A 11 -2.42 6.98 -24.56
N ARG A 12 -3.54 7.41 -25.16
CA ARG A 12 -4.14 8.72 -24.89
C ARG A 12 -4.57 8.85 -23.44
N GLN A 13 -5.29 7.85 -22.93
CA GLN A 13 -5.77 7.84 -21.54
C GLN A 13 -4.60 7.79 -20.54
N ALA A 14 -3.69 6.84 -20.69
CA ALA A 14 -2.53 6.71 -19.84
C ALA A 14 -1.62 7.95 -19.92
N GLY A 15 -1.38 8.47 -21.11
CA GLY A 15 -0.56 9.67 -21.34
C GLY A 15 -1.12 10.93 -20.67
N ALA A 16 -2.43 11.13 -20.71
CA ALA A 16 -3.08 12.24 -20.01
C ALA A 16 -2.91 12.13 -18.48
N ILE A 17 -3.06 10.90 -17.95
CA ILE A 17 -2.89 10.62 -16.52
C ILE A 17 -1.43 10.80 -16.08
N VAL A 18 -0.47 10.27 -16.84
CA VAL A 18 0.98 10.45 -16.59
C VAL A 18 1.34 11.93 -16.61
N ALA A 19 0.90 12.69 -17.63
CA ALA A 19 1.15 14.13 -17.71
C ALA A 19 0.56 14.89 -16.51
N ALA A 20 -0.64 14.54 -16.07
CA ALA A 20 -1.28 15.14 -14.90
C ALA A 20 -0.55 14.80 -13.60
N ALA A 21 -0.05 13.54 -13.44
CA ALA A 21 0.75 13.13 -12.31
C ALA A 21 2.08 13.88 -12.25
N LEU A 22 2.76 14.03 -13.39
CA LEU A 22 4.01 14.76 -13.49
C LEU A 22 3.85 16.26 -13.21
N ARG A 23 2.73 16.88 -13.67
CA ARG A 23 2.41 18.29 -13.32
C ARG A 23 2.17 18.44 -11.82
N ALA A 24 1.32 17.60 -11.23
CA ALA A 24 1.03 17.66 -9.79
C ALA A 24 2.31 17.52 -8.93
N ALA A 25 3.22 16.63 -9.35
CA ALA A 25 4.52 16.48 -8.70
C ALA A 25 5.42 17.73 -8.82
N ARG A 26 5.38 18.44 -9.95
CA ARG A 26 6.13 19.70 -10.15
C ARG A 26 5.55 20.88 -9.36
N GLU A 27 4.23 20.98 -9.32
CA GLU A 27 3.49 22.10 -8.72
C GLU A 27 3.31 21.95 -7.20
N ARG A 28 3.79 20.84 -6.59
CA ARG A 28 3.60 20.51 -5.17
C ARG A 28 2.14 20.54 -4.70
N ARG A 29 1.19 20.43 -5.63
CA ARG A 29 -0.24 20.42 -5.31
C ARG A 29 -0.69 19.02 -4.97
N GLY A 30 -1.37 18.87 -3.82
CA GLY A 30 -2.12 17.68 -3.50
C GLY A 30 -3.18 17.43 -4.58
N GLY A 31 -3.41 16.19 -4.97
CA GLY A 31 -4.37 15.83 -6.00
C GLY A 31 -4.77 14.37 -5.91
N ARG A 32 -5.74 13.95 -6.75
CA ARG A 32 -6.15 12.54 -6.86
C ARG A 32 -4.93 11.66 -7.11
N SER A 33 -4.82 10.56 -6.36
CA SER A 33 -3.75 9.57 -6.54
C SER A 33 -3.75 9.01 -7.97
N LEU A 34 -2.61 8.50 -8.44
CA LEU A 34 -2.51 7.86 -9.75
C LEU A 34 -3.60 6.79 -9.94
N LYS A 35 -3.83 5.99 -8.90
CA LYS A 35 -4.87 4.96 -8.88
C LYS A 35 -6.28 5.56 -9.05
N ALA A 36 -6.60 6.62 -8.31
CA ALA A 36 -7.92 7.27 -8.40
C ALA A 36 -8.17 7.84 -9.81
N ARG A 37 -7.12 8.40 -10.45
CA ARG A 37 -7.20 8.88 -11.84
C ARG A 37 -7.43 7.74 -12.83
N CYS A 38 -6.74 6.61 -12.68
CA CYS A 38 -6.88 5.46 -13.58
C CYS A 38 -8.18 4.68 -13.38
N LEU A 39 -8.79 4.76 -12.22
CA LEU A 39 -10.06 4.09 -11.90
C LEU A 39 -11.28 4.98 -12.10
N ALA A 40 -11.10 6.23 -12.53
CA ALA A 40 -12.18 7.18 -12.80
C ALA A 40 -13.20 6.61 -13.83
N PRO A 41 -14.49 6.97 -13.70
CA PRO A 41 -15.55 6.42 -14.57
C PRO A 41 -15.28 6.55 -16.06
N GLU A 42 -14.67 7.65 -16.48
CA GLU A 42 -14.33 7.98 -17.86
C GLU A 42 -13.20 7.13 -18.46
N VAL A 43 -12.46 6.37 -17.65
CA VAL A 43 -11.37 5.51 -18.13
C VAL A 43 -11.94 4.16 -18.58
N ARG A 44 -11.88 3.88 -19.88
CA ARG A 44 -12.48 2.66 -20.48
C ARG A 44 -11.76 1.37 -20.10
N ALA A 45 -10.41 1.38 -20.12
CA ALA A 45 -9.59 0.20 -19.85
C ALA A 45 -8.79 0.38 -18.54
N LYS A 46 -9.47 0.41 -17.40
CA LYS A 46 -8.93 0.82 -16.09
C LYS A 46 -7.65 0.07 -15.67
N ARG A 47 -7.67 -1.27 -15.72
CA ARG A 47 -6.51 -2.09 -15.33
C ARG A 47 -5.31 -1.92 -16.27
N PRO A 48 -5.45 -2.07 -17.59
CA PRO A 48 -4.36 -1.80 -18.53
C PRO A 48 -3.82 -0.39 -18.43
N THR A 49 -4.70 0.62 -18.31
CA THR A 49 -4.28 2.03 -18.14
C THR A 49 -3.47 2.22 -16.88
N PHE A 50 -3.88 1.63 -15.75
CA PHE A 50 -3.16 1.74 -14.49
C PHE A 50 -1.78 1.07 -14.56
N ALA A 51 -1.70 -0.16 -15.10
CA ALA A 51 -0.44 -0.86 -15.28
C ALA A 51 0.53 -0.06 -16.17
N LEU A 52 0.04 0.43 -17.30
CA LEU A 52 0.82 1.21 -18.24
C LEU A 52 1.32 2.54 -17.64
N CYS A 53 0.49 3.25 -16.88
CA CYS A 53 0.91 4.45 -16.15
C CYS A 53 2.00 4.14 -15.12
N CYS A 54 1.84 3.08 -14.35
CA CYS A 54 2.82 2.69 -13.32
C CYS A 54 4.17 2.35 -13.93
N GLU A 55 4.19 1.53 -14.98
CA GLU A 55 5.44 1.12 -15.62
C GLU A 55 6.09 2.29 -16.38
N THR A 56 5.33 3.12 -17.07
CA THR A 56 5.86 4.33 -17.72
C THR A 56 6.55 5.26 -16.71
N LEU A 57 5.94 5.46 -15.54
CA LEU A 57 6.52 6.31 -14.50
C LEU A 57 7.76 5.65 -13.86
N ARG A 58 7.75 4.33 -13.73
CA ARG A 58 8.89 3.56 -13.21
C ARG A 58 10.13 3.71 -14.09
N PHE A 59 9.96 3.62 -15.40
CA PHE A 59 11.04 3.69 -16.38
C PHE A 59 11.29 5.09 -16.94
N ARG A 60 10.64 6.11 -16.40
CA ARG A 60 10.63 7.47 -16.95
C ARG A 60 12.01 8.00 -17.31
N ALA A 61 12.98 7.92 -16.39
CA ALA A 61 14.34 8.44 -16.64
C ALA A 61 15.00 7.75 -17.83
N LEU A 62 14.91 6.41 -17.90
CA LEU A 62 15.38 5.65 -19.02
C LEU A 62 14.65 6.02 -20.32
N LEU A 63 13.34 6.17 -20.29
CA LEU A 63 12.56 6.54 -21.48
C LEU A 63 12.92 7.95 -22.01
N GLU A 64 13.13 8.91 -21.13
CA GLU A 64 13.58 10.26 -21.48
C GLU A 64 14.99 10.22 -22.11
N GLU A 65 15.89 9.38 -21.62
CA GLU A 65 17.22 9.14 -22.18
C GLU A 65 17.14 8.49 -23.56
N LEU A 66 16.35 7.42 -23.71
CA LEU A 66 16.18 6.72 -24.99
C LEU A 66 15.56 7.63 -26.06
N LEU A 67 14.54 8.41 -25.71
CA LEU A 67 13.90 9.37 -26.61
C LEU A 67 14.89 10.44 -27.08
N GLY A 68 15.78 10.91 -26.19
CA GLY A 68 16.83 11.83 -26.52
C GLY A 68 17.87 11.21 -27.48
N ALA A 69 18.34 10.00 -27.18
CA ALA A 69 19.30 9.28 -28.01
C ALA A 69 18.75 8.94 -29.41
N ALA A 70 17.47 8.60 -29.50
CA ALA A 70 16.80 8.31 -30.78
C ALA A 70 16.39 9.58 -31.55
N GLY A 71 16.67 10.79 -31.06
CA GLY A 71 16.32 12.04 -31.72
C GLY A 71 14.83 12.35 -31.81
N VAL A 72 14.00 11.78 -30.92
CA VAL A 72 12.58 12.14 -30.83
C VAL A 72 12.48 13.53 -30.21
N ALA A 73 11.89 14.50 -30.96
CA ALA A 73 11.80 15.88 -30.49
C ALA A 73 10.85 16.03 -29.28
N PRO A 74 11.26 16.75 -28.23
CA PRO A 74 10.33 17.13 -27.15
C PRO A 74 9.24 18.06 -27.67
N ARG A 75 8.04 17.96 -27.12
CA ARG A 75 6.91 18.78 -27.56
C ARG A 75 7.19 20.27 -27.33
N ALA A 76 7.18 21.09 -28.38
CA ALA A 76 7.25 22.54 -28.25
C ALA A 76 6.08 23.07 -27.40
N ARG A 77 6.35 23.93 -26.43
CA ARG A 77 5.29 24.60 -25.64
C ARG A 77 4.43 25.38 -26.60
N GLY A 78 3.15 25.03 -26.71
CA GLY A 78 2.18 25.84 -27.44
C GLY A 78 2.25 27.30 -26.95
N ARG A 79 2.38 28.24 -27.87
CA ARG A 79 2.33 29.70 -27.59
C ARG A 79 0.94 30.05 -27.06
N GLY A 80 0.78 29.97 -25.72
CA GLY A 80 -0.31 30.66 -25.04
C GLY A 80 -0.04 32.14 -25.11
N ARG A 81 -0.96 32.93 -25.70
CA ARG A 81 -0.94 34.40 -25.66
C ARG A 81 -1.00 34.84 -24.19
N GLY A 82 0.11 35.32 -23.65
CA GLY A 82 0.18 35.89 -22.31
C GLY A 82 1.60 36.30 -21.96
N ARG A 83 1.85 37.62 -22.00
CA ARG A 83 2.95 38.45 -21.47
C ARG A 83 4.33 37.81 -21.28
N ALA A 84 5.27 38.39 -21.99
CA ALA A 84 6.70 38.21 -21.81
C ALA A 84 7.13 38.54 -20.36
N GLY A 85 7.73 37.56 -19.68
CA GLY A 85 8.52 37.71 -18.49
C GLY A 85 9.77 36.89 -18.70
N GLU A 86 10.90 37.57 -18.84
CA GLU A 86 12.23 36.99 -18.96
C GLU A 86 12.59 36.21 -17.71
N GLY A 87 13.02 34.95 -17.86
CA GLY A 87 13.47 34.11 -16.73
C GLY A 87 13.86 32.71 -17.15
N SER A 88 15.12 32.54 -17.49
CA SER A 88 16.01 31.36 -17.40
C SER A 88 15.47 29.92 -17.57
N GLY A 89 15.97 29.26 -18.60
CA GLY A 89 16.48 27.87 -18.55
C GLY A 89 15.57 26.77 -18.02
N GLY A 90 14.55 26.36 -18.79
CA GLY A 90 13.77 25.17 -18.43
C GLY A 90 13.50 24.31 -19.65
N GLY A 91 14.31 23.26 -19.86
CA GLY A 91 14.21 22.31 -20.96
C GLY A 91 12.79 21.77 -21.15
N GLY A 92 12.31 21.78 -22.39
CA GLY A 92 11.05 21.16 -22.78
C GLY A 92 11.13 19.65 -22.60
N GLY A 93 10.23 19.09 -21.76
CA GLY A 93 10.15 17.64 -21.55
C GLY A 93 9.17 16.98 -22.51
N TRP A 94 9.28 15.66 -22.69
CA TRP A 94 8.35 14.88 -23.50
C TRP A 94 6.97 14.82 -22.89
N GLY A 95 5.94 14.79 -23.75
CA GLY A 95 4.55 14.63 -23.33
C GLY A 95 4.26 13.25 -22.77
N GLY A 96 3.23 13.15 -21.91
CA GLY A 96 2.84 11.87 -21.31
C GLY A 96 2.50 10.78 -22.33
N VAL A 97 1.90 11.13 -23.46
CA VAL A 97 1.59 10.18 -24.55
C VAL A 97 2.88 9.64 -25.19
N THR A 98 3.87 10.51 -25.42
CA THR A 98 5.18 10.11 -25.97
C THR A 98 5.89 9.13 -25.02
N LEU A 99 5.92 9.40 -23.72
CA LEU A 99 6.53 8.51 -22.73
C LEU A 99 5.81 7.15 -22.67
N VAL A 100 4.47 7.16 -22.68
CA VAL A 100 3.68 5.92 -22.68
C VAL A 100 3.89 5.11 -23.95
N ALA A 101 3.91 5.75 -25.12
CA ALA A 101 4.15 5.08 -26.39
C ALA A 101 5.57 4.52 -26.48
N CYS A 102 6.56 5.25 -26.00
CA CYS A 102 7.94 4.76 -25.91
C CYS A 102 8.06 3.55 -24.99
N TYR A 103 7.47 3.60 -23.80
CA TYR A 103 7.44 2.46 -22.88
C TYR A 103 6.84 1.22 -23.55
N ASP A 104 5.65 1.36 -24.13
CA ASP A 104 4.91 0.23 -24.69
C ASP A 104 5.59 -0.36 -25.93
N LEU A 105 6.32 0.48 -26.70
CA LEU A 105 7.10 0.06 -27.87
C LEU A 105 8.39 -0.72 -27.52
N VAL A 106 9.12 -0.27 -26.47
CA VAL A 106 10.46 -0.83 -26.17
C VAL A 106 10.45 -1.86 -25.05
N LEU A 107 9.49 -1.77 -24.12
CA LEU A 107 9.40 -2.60 -22.92
C LEU A 107 8.03 -3.28 -22.76
N GLY A 108 7.00 -2.82 -23.49
CA GLY A 108 5.65 -3.33 -23.44
C GLY A 108 5.31 -4.30 -24.57
N ARG A 109 4.08 -4.22 -25.05
CA ARG A 109 3.52 -5.15 -26.04
C ARG A 109 3.16 -4.51 -27.39
N TRP A 110 3.31 -3.21 -27.52
CA TRP A 110 3.01 -2.53 -28.78
C TRP A 110 4.20 -2.65 -29.75
N ASP A 111 3.94 -3.11 -30.95
CA ASP A 111 4.96 -3.30 -32.00
C ASP A 111 5.22 -2.05 -32.85
N GLY A 112 4.47 -0.95 -32.62
CA GLY A 112 4.51 0.27 -33.40
C GLY A 112 3.43 0.34 -34.49
N SER A 113 2.74 -0.77 -34.79
CA SER A 113 1.69 -0.82 -35.79
C SER A 113 0.42 -0.07 -35.34
N GLY A 114 -0.36 0.42 -36.30
CA GLY A 114 -1.63 1.09 -36.04
C GLY A 114 -1.48 2.41 -35.29
N ALA A 115 -0.34 3.09 -35.36
CA ALA A 115 -0.11 4.39 -34.76
C ALA A 115 -1.05 5.47 -35.36
N ARG A 116 -1.94 6.00 -34.52
CA ARG A 116 -2.95 7.00 -34.93
C ARG A 116 -2.66 8.40 -34.38
N LEU A 117 -1.99 8.47 -33.22
CA LEU A 117 -1.63 9.74 -32.58
C LEU A 117 -0.30 10.25 -33.14
N PRO A 118 -0.11 11.57 -33.31
CA PRO A 118 1.16 12.15 -33.75
C PRO A 118 2.36 11.67 -32.92
N GLU A 119 2.18 11.62 -31.59
CA GLU A 119 3.20 11.16 -30.66
C GLU A 119 3.55 9.67 -30.84
N GLN A 120 2.54 8.83 -31.15
CA GLN A 120 2.77 7.41 -31.47
C GLN A 120 3.54 7.24 -32.78
N LYS A 121 3.20 8.02 -33.82
CA LYS A 121 3.90 7.99 -35.09
C LYS A 121 5.36 8.37 -34.93
N ALA A 122 5.64 9.50 -34.24
CA ALA A 122 7.02 9.94 -33.97
C ALA A 122 7.85 8.90 -33.21
N VAL A 123 7.24 8.16 -32.28
CA VAL A 123 7.90 7.07 -31.54
C VAL A 123 8.08 5.83 -32.42
N ALA A 124 7.06 5.46 -33.22
CA ALA A 124 7.10 4.30 -34.09
C ALA A 124 8.12 4.46 -35.24
N GLU A 125 8.25 5.66 -35.79
CA GLU A 125 9.24 6.02 -36.83
C GLU A 125 10.68 5.85 -36.33
N ARG A 126 10.91 5.90 -35.03
CA ARG A 126 12.22 5.73 -34.39
C ARG A 126 12.34 4.41 -33.60
N ALA A 127 11.55 3.41 -33.98
CA ALA A 127 11.50 2.14 -33.24
C ALA A 127 12.83 1.39 -33.23
N ALA A 128 13.56 1.42 -34.34
CA ALA A 128 14.85 0.77 -34.45
C ALA A 128 15.92 1.43 -33.57
N GLU A 129 16.00 2.75 -33.63
CA GLU A 129 16.91 3.57 -32.84
C GLU A 129 16.64 3.48 -31.35
N LEU A 130 15.36 3.49 -30.96
CA LEU A 130 14.95 3.33 -29.55
C LEU A 130 15.36 1.95 -29.00
N ARG A 131 15.17 0.90 -29.78
CA ARG A 131 15.57 -0.46 -29.38
C ARG A 131 17.09 -0.62 -29.34
N GLU A 132 17.81 0.02 -30.24
CA GLU A 132 19.29 -0.02 -30.21
C GLU A 132 19.82 0.78 -29.02
N ALA A 133 19.34 1.98 -28.78
CA ALA A 133 19.70 2.77 -27.61
C ALA A 133 19.44 2.00 -26.28
N LEU A 134 18.36 1.23 -26.20
CA LEU A 134 18.12 0.36 -25.05
C LEU A 134 19.17 -0.75 -24.94
N ARG A 135 19.54 -1.42 -26.06
CA ARG A 135 20.58 -2.47 -26.06
C ARG A 135 21.95 -1.91 -25.66
N GLU A 136 22.31 -0.73 -26.19
CA GLU A 136 23.55 -0.05 -25.80
C GLU A 136 23.56 0.28 -24.30
N ARG A 137 22.43 0.76 -23.76
CA ARG A 137 22.31 1.07 -22.34
C ARG A 137 22.45 -0.17 -21.46
N LEU A 138 21.87 -1.28 -21.88
CA LEU A 138 22.00 -2.58 -21.18
C LEU A 138 23.47 -3.04 -21.21
N ARG A 139 24.13 -3.02 -22.37
CA ARG A 139 25.55 -3.38 -22.50
C ARG A 139 26.47 -2.50 -21.63
N ALA A 140 26.24 -1.18 -21.66
CA ALA A 140 27.04 -0.22 -20.87
C ALA A 140 26.95 -0.42 -19.37
N LYS A 141 25.84 -0.99 -18.89
CA LYS A 141 25.59 -1.29 -17.47
C LYS A 141 25.85 -2.76 -17.10
N GLY A 142 26.21 -3.60 -18.05
CA GLY A 142 26.34 -5.04 -17.82
C GLY A 142 25.03 -5.70 -17.42
N ALA A 143 23.90 -5.10 -17.80
CA ALA A 143 22.56 -5.57 -17.50
C ALA A 143 22.02 -6.45 -18.64
N THR A 144 21.27 -7.49 -18.29
CA THR A 144 20.63 -8.39 -19.26
C THR A 144 19.17 -8.02 -19.48
N GLU A 145 18.54 -7.39 -18.47
CA GLU A 145 17.14 -6.96 -18.53
C GLU A 145 16.97 -5.47 -18.18
N PRO A 146 15.98 -4.80 -18.77
CA PRO A 146 15.71 -3.38 -18.52
C PRO A 146 15.44 -3.03 -17.05
N ARG A 147 14.92 -3.97 -16.27
CA ARG A 147 14.65 -3.79 -14.84
C ARG A 147 15.93 -3.65 -14.01
N GLU A 148 17.02 -4.24 -14.44
CA GLU A 148 18.33 -4.12 -13.77
C GLU A 148 18.89 -2.70 -13.88
N LEU A 149 18.50 -1.95 -14.90
CA LEU A 149 18.85 -0.53 -15.05
C LEU A 149 18.23 0.38 -14.00
N LEU A 150 17.20 -0.11 -13.29
CA LEU A 150 16.53 0.60 -12.18
C LEU A 150 17.19 0.33 -10.82
N ALA A 151 18.15 -0.61 -10.75
CA ALA A 151 18.89 -0.90 -9.52
C ALA A 151 19.91 0.22 -9.27
N GLU A 152 19.95 0.76 -8.03
CA GLU A 152 21.01 1.69 -7.62
C GLU A 152 22.39 1.00 -7.75
N PRO A 153 23.45 1.72 -8.21
CA PRO A 153 24.80 1.18 -8.15
C PRO A 153 25.13 0.88 -6.69
N ARG A 154 25.47 -0.39 -6.40
CA ARG A 154 25.99 -0.77 -5.09
C ARG A 154 27.25 0.06 -4.86
N GLY A 155 27.24 0.89 -3.81
CA GLY A 155 28.37 1.72 -3.44
C GLY A 155 29.66 0.86 -3.29
N PRO A 156 30.85 1.40 -3.60
CA PRO A 156 32.11 0.70 -3.44
C PRO A 156 32.40 0.52 -1.95
N GLY A 157 32.13 -0.67 -1.38
CA GLY A 157 32.42 -0.94 0.03
C GLY A 157 31.65 -2.10 0.67
N GLY A 158 31.42 -3.17 -0.03
CA GLY A 158 30.86 -4.41 0.54
C GLY A 158 31.73 -5.61 0.25
N THR A 159 32.93 -5.68 0.84
CA THR A 159 33.74 -6.91 0.85
C THR A 159 32.93 -8.01 1.54
N ARG A 160 32.64 -9.08 0.79
CA ARG A 160 32.14 -10.33 1.36
C ARG A 160 33.17 -10.82 2.38
N ARG A 161 32.88 -10.71 3.67
CA ARG A 161 33.60 -11.49 4.68
C ARG A 161 33.26 -12.95 4.42
N ALA A 162 34.22 -13.67 3.87
CA ALA A 162 34.22 -15.12 3.85
C ALA A 162 34.25 -15.61 5.32
N GLY A 163 33.23 -16.32 5.72
CA GLY A 163 33.21 -17.02 7.01
C GLY A 163 34.29 -18.12 7.02
N PRO A 164 34.91 -18.43 8.17
CA PRO A 164 35.99 -19.40 8.25
C PRO A 164 35.50 -20.81 7.97
N GLY A 165 36.18 -21.46 7.02
CA GLY A 165 35.91 -22.82 6.59
C GLY A 165 35.97 -23.82 7.75
N ARG A 166 34.91 -24.57 7.92
CA ARG A 166 34.89 -25.76 8.78
C ARG A 166 35.48 -26.93 8.02
N LYS A 167 36.71 -27.29 8.36
CA LYS A 167 37.41 -28.50 7.87
C LYS A 167 36.62 -29.74 8.20
N GLY A 168 36.52 -30.62 7.23
CA GLY A 168 35.86 -31.89 7.30
C GLY A 168 36.54 -32.91 8.19
N ARG A 169 35.76 -33.85 8.61
CA ARG A 169 36.25 -35.19 9.02
C ARG A 169 35.33 -36.26 8.43
N GLY A 170 35.90 -37.06 7.53
CA GLY A 170 35.19 -38.16 6.92
C GLY A 170 35.14 -39.38 7.79
N LYS A 171 34.21 -40.28 7.48
CA LYS A 171 34.41 -41.73 7.26
C LYS A 171 33.09 -42.43 6.97
N ARG A 172 33.10 -43.01 5.77
CA ARG A 172 32.84 -44.43 5.41
C ARG A 172 31.51 -45.06 5.75
N GLY A 173 30.87 -45.57 4.71
CA GLY A 173 30.43 -46.98 4.72
C GLY A 173 29.01 -47.19 4.21
N GLY A 174 28.93 -47.91 3.07
CA GLY A 174 28.05 -49.04 2.79
C GLY A 174 26.76 -48.74 2.01
N ALA A 175 26.74 -48.94 0.72
CA ALA A 175 26.15 -50.04 -0.09
C ALA A 175 24.73 -50.46 0.33
N GLU A 176 23.78 -50.46 -0.55
CA GLU A 176 23.28 -51.28 -1.66
C GLU A 176 21.87 -50.83 -2.01
N ALA A 177 21.58 -50.57 -3.27
CA ALA A 177 20.94 -51.36 -4.29
C ALA A 177 19.43 -51.60 -4.10
N GLY A 178 18.67 -51.21 -5.12
CA GLY A 178 17.29 -51.68 -5.26
C GLY A 178 16.50 -50.95 -6.34
N ALA A 179 16.44 -51.54 -7.47
CA ALA A 179 15.89 -51.16 -8.76
C ALA A 179 14.37 -51.09 -8.85
N GLY A 180 13.90 -50.45 -9.93
CA GLY A 180 12.60 -50.68 -10.55
C GLY A 180 11.74 -49.42 -10.59
N GLY A 181 11.46 -48.77 -11.66
CA GLY A 181 10.98 -49.24 -12.94
C GLY A 181 9.68 -48.52 -13.27
N GLY A 182 9.61 -47.87 -14.41
CA GLY A 182 8.31 -47.73 -15.05
C GLY A 182 7.79 -46.32 -15.37
N ARG A 183 8.18 -45.79 -16.53
CA ARG A 183 7.38 -45.12 -17.58
C ARG A 183 6.03 -44.49 -17.21
N SER A 184 5.76 -43.24 -17.61
CA SER A 184 5.03 -42.96 -18.83
C SER A 184 4.82 -41.43 -19.04
N CYS A 185 4.87 -41.06 -20.32
CA CYS A 185 4.72 -39.73 -20.90
C CYS A 185 3.33 -39.12 -20.68
N GLY A 186 3.29 -37.81 -20.56
CA GLY A 186 2.10 -37.00 -20.63
C GLY A 186 2.44 -35.56 -20.97
N SER A 187 2.48 -35.25 -22.27
CA SER A 187 2.64 -33.90 -22.81
C SER A 187 1.39 -33.08 -22.53
N GLY A 188 1.53 -31.96 -21.84
CA GLY A 188 0.50 -30.97 -21.64
C GLY A 188 1.12 -29.57 -21.70
N SER A 189 1.08 -28.98 -22.89
CA SER A 189 1.47 -27.60 -23.15
C SER A 189 0.45 -26.64 -22.54
N GLY A 190 0.78 -26.04 -21.43
CA GLY A 190 0.07 -24.94 -20.81
C GLY A 190 0.97 -23.71 -20.72
N SER A 191 0.81 -22.78 -21.68
CA SER A 191 1.48 -21.50 -21.70
C SER A 191 0.94 -20.60 -20.57
N GLY A 192 1.51 -20.70 -19.39
CA GLY A 192 1.35 -19.76 -18.29
C GLY A 192 2.45 -18.72 -18.34
N SER A 193 2.13 -17.50 -18.75
CA SER A 193 3.05 -16.35 -18.64
C SER A 193 3.22 -15.98 -17.17
N GLY A 194 4.16 -16.63 -16.50
CA GLY A 194 4.69 -16.23 -15.21
C GLY A 194 5.68 -15.08 -15.44
N SER A 195 5.34 -13.89 -14.98
CA SER A 195 6.31 -12.81 -14.84
C SER A 195 7.14 -13.07 -13.60
N ASP A 196 8.32 -13.62 -13.79
CA ASP A 196 9.30 -13.88 -12.74
C ASP A 196 9.88 -12.57 -12.22
N ASP A 197 9.37 -12.10 -11.10
CA ASP A 197 9.95 -11.03 -10.28
C ASP A 197 10.86 -11.70 -9.23
N GLU A 198 11.98 -12.25 -9.66
CA GLU A 198 12.99 -12.87 -8.80
C GLU A 198 13.83 -11.81 -8.07
N GLY A 199 13.25 -11.15 -7.07
CA GLY A 199 13.99 -10.19 -6.24
C GLY A 199 13.26 -9.71 -5.00
N ALA A 200 11.94 -9.64 -5.03
CA ALA A 200 11.11 -9.41 -3.85
C ALA A 200 10.03 -10.49 -3.81
N ALA A 201 10.12 -11.39 -2.84
CA ALA A 201 9.13 -12.45 -2.66
C ALA A 201 7.72 -11.85 -2.79
N ALA A 202 6.95 -12.33 -3.75
CA ALA A 202 5.59 -11.84 -3.98
C ALA A 202 4.77 -12.01 -2.70
N LEU A 203 4.10 -10.92 -2.25
CA LEU A 203 3.34 -10.97 -1.01
C LEU A 203 2.13 -11.91 -1.14
N PRO A 204 1.80 -12.64 -0.09
CA PRO A 204 0.55 -13.38 -0.03
C PRO A 204 -0.65 -12.46 -0.20
N ARG A 205 -1.75 -13.03 -0.60
CA ARG A 205 -3.05 -12.36 -0.57
C ARG A 205 -3.65 -12.57 0.81
N TRP A 206 -3.76 -11.49 1.57
CA TRP A 206 -4.44 -11.49 2.86
C TRP A 206 -5.92 -11.14 2.70
N VAL A 207 -6.78 -11.86 3.39
CA VAL A 207 -8.22 -11.62 3.45
C VAL A 207 -8.72 -11.83 4.88
N ARG A 208 -9.72 -11.06 5.29
CA ARG A 208 -10.34 -11.18 6.61
C ARG A 208 -11.74 -11.78 6.50
N VAL A 209 -12.01 -12.79 7.30
CA VAL A 209 -13.36 -13.38 7.46
C VAL A 209 -14.23 -12.45 8.29
N ASN A 210 -15.48 -12.33 7.92
CA ASN A 210 -16.44 -11.43 8.56
C ASN A 210 -17.60 -12.20 9.20
N PRO A 211 -17.61 -12.40 10.52
CA PRO A 211 -18.66 -13.14 11.21
C PRO A 211 -20.04 -12.47 11.19
N LEU A 212 -20.13 -11.16 10.93
CA LEU A 212 -21.45 -10.49 10.76
C LEU A 212 -22.26 -11.02 9.56
N ARG A 213 -21.61 -11.77 8.67
CA ARG A 213 -22.24 -12.47 7.55
C ARG A 213 -22.36 -13.98 7.79
N GLY A 214 -22.33 -14.41 9.05
CA GLY A 214 -22.42 -15.82 9.41
C GLY A 214 -21.20 -16.67 9.01
N ALA A 215 -20.07 -16.03 8.66
CA ALA A 215 -18.89 -16.71 8.18
C ALA A 215 -17.95 -17.09 9.33
N THR A 216 -17.46 -18.32 9.36
CA THR A 216 -16.37 -18.77 10.23
C THR A 216 -15.08 -18.97 9.44
N SER A 217 -13.93 -18.78 10.10
CA SER A 217 -12.63 -18.91 9.41
C SER A 217 -12.40 -20.30 8.85
N GLY A 218 -12.85 -21.35 9.55
CA GLY A 218 -12.74 -22.73 9.09
C GLY A 218 -13.54 -22.98 7.82
N ALA A 219 -14.85 -22.70 7.84
CA ALA A 219 -15.73 -22.93 6.70
C ALA A 219 -15.32 -22.12 5.46
N VAL A 220 -14.90 -20.85 5.68
CA VAL A 220 -14.42 -19.99 4.58
C VAL A 220 -13.11 -20.51 4.01
N ALA A 221 -12.17 -20.95 4.85
CA ALA A 221 -10.89 -21.48 4.38
C ALA A 221 -11.08 -22.78 3.58
N GLU A 222 -11.95 -23.68 4.01
CA GLU A 222 -12.27 -24.93 3.32
C GLU A 222 -12.89 -24.62 1.93
N ARG A 223 -13.92 -23.80 1.91
CA ARG A 223 -14.58 -23.38 0.67
C ARG A 223 -13.60 -22.72 -0.31
N LEU A 224 -12.70 -21.86 0.16
CA LEU A 224 -11.69 -21.22 -0.71
C LEU A 224 -10.69 -22.24 -1.26
N ARG A 225 -10.32 -23.28 -0.48
CA ARG A 225 -9.45 -24.37 -0.95
C ARG A 225 -10.13 -25.16 -2.07
N GLU A 226 -11.40 -25.49 -1.88
CA GLU A 226 -12.19 -26.25 -2.86
C GLU A 226 -12.43 -25.45 -4.15
N GLU A 227 -12.93 -24.21 -4.02
CA GLU A 227 -13.33 -23.41 -5.20
C GLU A 227 -12.12 -22.85 -5.99
N LEU A 228 -10.98 -22.56 -5.32
CA LEU A 228 -9.82 -21.94 -5.96
C LEU A 228 -8.66 -22.92 -6.21
N GLY A 229 -8.68 -24.11 -5.61
CA GLY A 229 -7.61 -25.09 -5.73
C GLY A 229 -6.27 -24.63 -5.14
N VAL A 230 -6.27 -23.71 -4.16
CA VAL A 230 -5.07 -23.12 -3.58
C VAL A 230 -4.98 -23.36 -2.06
N PRO A 231 -3.76 -23.44 -1.49
CA PRO A 231 -3.60 -23.52 -0.05
C PRO A 231 -4.11 -22.24 0.64
N VAL A 232 -4.90 -22.42 1.71
CA VAL A 232 -5.42 -21.33 2.54
C VAL A 232 -5.09 -21.63 3.99
N ARG A 233 -4.45 -20.67 4.70
CA ARG A 233 -4.02 -20.82 6.08
C ARG A 233 -4.56 -19.68 6.94
N ALA A 234 -5.06 -20.00 8.13
CA ALA A 234 -5.40 -18.97 9.11
C ALA A 234 -4.11 -18.43 9.76
N HIS A 235 -4.09 -17.12 10.03
CA HIS A 235 -2.95 -16.52 10.73
C HIS A 235 -2.99 -16.89 12.22
N PRO A 236 -1.89 -17.37 12.82
CA PRO A 236 -1.91 -17.92 14.18
C PRO A 236 -2.31 -16.92 15.26
N LEU A 237 -1.97 -15.65 15.11
CA LEU A 237 -2.27 -14.59 16.08
C LEU A 237 -3.53 -13.78 15.77
N VAL A 238 -4.08 -13.89 14.57
CA VAL A 238 -5.31 -13.19 14.12
C VAL A 238 -6.12 -14.20 13.31
N PRO A 239 -6.85 -15.13 13.97
CA PRO A 239 -7.46 -16.30 13.30
C PRO A 239 -8.51 -15.97 12.23
N GLU A 240 -9.11 -14.78 12.30
CA GLU A 240 -10.02 -14.28 11.27
C GLU A 240 -9.32 -13.81 9.99
N VAL A 241 -7.99 -13.78 9.96
CA VAL A 241 -7.22 -13.43 8.76
C VAL A 241 -6.67 -14.69 8.11
N LEU A 242 -6.95 -14.84 6.82
CA LEU A 242 -6.50 -15.96 6.01
C LEU A 242 -5.41 -15.51 5.03
N GLU A 243 -4.40 -16.36 4.90
CA GLU A 243 -3.32 -16.23 3.93
C GLU A 243 -3.63 -17.12 2.71
N LEU A 244 -3.56 -16.51 1.51
CA LEU A 244 -3.62 -17.20 0.22
C LEU A 244 -2.32 -16.94 -0.57
N PRO A 245 -1.98 -17.79 -1.54
CA PRO A 245 -0.81 -17.58 -2.38
C PRO A 245 -0.78 -16.20 -3.05
N PRO A 246 0.41 -15.69 -3.36
CA PRO A 246 0.56 -14.47 -4.14
C PRO A 246 -0.23 -14.54 -5.46
N GLY A 247 -0.80 -13.42 -5.88
CA GLY A 247 -1.54 -13.36 -7.15
C GLY A 247 -2.96 -13.93 -7.14
N THR A 248 -3.38 -14.65 -6.09
CA THR A 248 -4.76 -15.18 -5.99
C THR A 248 -5.79 -14.05 -6.13
N ASP A 249 -6.62 -14.12 -7.18
CA ASP A 249 -7.67 -13.13 -7.43
C ASP A 249 -9.01 -13.55 -6.80
N VAL A 250 -9.32 -12.93 -5.69
CA VAL A 250 -10.61 -13.12 -4.98
C VAL A 250 -11.58 -11.95 -5.19
N HIS A 251 -11.23 -10.96 -6.05
CA HIS A 251 -12.02 -9.74 -6.17
C HIS A 251 -13.48 -9.98 -6.63
N ARG A 252 -13.68 -10.98 -7.47
CA ARG A 252 -15.01 -11.35 -7.99
C ARG A 252 -15.66 -12.50 -7.22
N HIS A 253 -14.99 -13.03 -6.22
CA HIS A 253 -15.47 -14.16 -5.44
C HIS A 253 -16.80 -13.82 -4.73
N PRO A 254 -17.80 -14.71 -4.71
CA PRO A 254 -19.09 -14.45 -4.07
C PRO A 254 -18.98 -14.02 -2.60
N LEU A 255 -18.09 -14.66 -1.83
CA LEU A 255 -17.84 -14.28 -0.43
C LEU A 255 -17.34 -12.84 -0.27
N VAL A 256 -16.54 -12.33 -1.21
CA VAL A 256 -16.07 -10.93 -1.18
C VAL A 256 -17.18 -9.97 -1.57
N ARG A 257 -17.97 -10.31 -2.59
CA ARG A 257 -19.11 -9.51 -3.01
C ARG A 257 -20.17 -9.42 -1.93
N GLY A 258 -20.45 -10.55 -1.26
CA GLY A 258 -21.41 -10.65 -0.16
C GLY A 258 -20.90 -10.12 1.17
N GLY A 259 -19.63 -9.72 1.28
CA GLY A 259 -19.05 -9.16 2.50
C GLY A 259 -18.73 -10.17 3.60
N ALA A 260 -18.85 -11.47 3.35
CA ALA A 260 -18.41 -12.54 4.25
C ALA A 260 -16.87 -12.64 4.27
N LEU A 261 -16.21 -12.18 3.21
CA LEU A 261 -14.77 -12.08 3.08
C LEU A 261 -14.37 -10.65 2.68
N VAL A 262 -13.44 -10.05 3.40
CA VAL A 262 -12.96 -8.68 3.19
C VAL A 262 -11.51 -8.72 2.72
N GLN A 263 -11.21 -8.06 1.61
CA GLN A 263 -9.83 -7.88 1.15
C GLN A 263 -9.13 -6.85 2.03
N GLN A 264 -8.45 -7.31 3.06
CA GLN A 264 -7.74 -6.49 4.03
C GLN A 264 -6.38 -7.12 4.34
N GLY A 265 -5.31 -6.34 4.24
CA GLY A 265 -3.97 -6.80 4.59
C GLY A 265 -3.84 -7.12 6.08
N LEU A 266 -2.99 -8.10 6.40
CA LEU A 266 -2.72 -8.52 7.79
C LEU A 266 -2.38 -7.32 8.68
N ALA A 267 -1.44 -6.47 8.27
CA ALA A 267 -1.05 -5.28 9.02
C ALA A 267 -2.24 -4.37 9.37
N SER A 268 -3.18 -4.20 8.42
CA SER A 268 -4.39 -3.39 8.64
C SER A 268 -5.42 -4.07 9.56
N CYS A 269 -5.30 -5.36 9.83
CA CYS A 269 -6.15 -6.09 10.78
C CYS A 269 -5.64 -5.97 12.23
N LEU A 270 -4.34 -5.73 12.43
CA LEU A 270 -3.73 -5.68 13.75
C LEU A 270 -4.34 -4.64 14.70
N PRO A 271 -4.71 -3.42 14.28
CA PRO A 271 -5.30 -2.43 15.20
C PRO A 271 -6.57 -2.93 15.89
N ALA A 272 -7.50 -3.54 15.17
CA ALA A 272 -8.71 -4.10 15.77
C ALA A 272 -8.42 -5.36 16.60
N ALA A 273 -7.42 -6.16 16.19
CA ALA A 273 -6.98 -7.33 16.96
C ALA A 273 -6.34 -6.92 18.29
N VAL A 274 -5.49 -5.88 18.30
CA VAL A 274 -4.85 -5.33 19.50
C VAL A 274 -5.85 -4.60 20.40
N LEU A 275 -6.78 -3.84 19.82
CA LEU A 275 -7.86 -3.18 20.57
C LEU A 275 -8.73 -4.20 21.31
N ALA A 276 -8.95 -5.35 20.67
CA ALA A 276 -9.71 -6.49 21.19
C ALA A 276 -11.01 -6.07 21.86
N PRO A 277 -11.90 -5.30 21.19
CA PRO A 277 -13.16 -4.90 21.78
C PRO A 277 -14.04 -6.14 22.01
N GLU A 278 -14.81 -6.11 23.09
CA GLU A 278 -15.67 -7.22 23.48
C GLU A 278 -17.08 -7.05 22.88
N PRO A 279 -17.84 -8.13 22.73
CA PRO A 279 -19.23 -8.05 22.30
C PRO A 279 -20.05 -7.07 23.18
N GLY A 280 -20.88 -6.26 22.54
CA GLY A 280 -21.68 -5.25 23.22
C GLY A 280 -20.98 -3.92 23.51
N TRP A 281 -19.68 -3.80 23.27
CA TRP A 281 -18.97 -2.53 23.48
C TRP A 281 -19.37 -1.46 22.46
N THR A 282 -19.30 -0.20 22.90
CA THR A 282 -19.26 0.93 21.99
C THR A 282 -17.80 1.27 21.70
N VAL A 283 -17.44 1.31 20.41
CA VAL A 283 -16.11 1.66 19.90
C VAL A 283 -16.21 2.95 19.10
N VAL A 284 -15.24 3.83 19.23
CA VAL A 284 -15.05 4.97 18.34
C VAL A 284 -13.94 4.67 17.34
N ASP A 285 -14.21 4.85 16.05
CA ASP A 285 -13.20 4.83 14.99
C ASP A 285 -12.97 6.28 14.53
N ALA A 286 -11.84 6.84 14.92
CA ALA A 286 -11.56 8.28 14.82
C ALA A 286 -11.22 8.75 13.39
N CYS A 287 -10.74 7.85 12.51
CA CYS A 287 -10.34 8.14 11.13
C CYS A 287 -10.76 6.97 10.22
N ALA A 288 -12.07 6.78 10.09
CA ALA A 288 -12.68 5.51 9.72
C ALA A 288 -12.54 5.11 8.24
N ALA A 289 -12.57 6.08 7.31
CA ALA A 289 -12.63 5.75 5.89
C ALA A 289 -11.32 5.14 5.34
N PRO A 290 -11.41 4.07 4.55
CA PRO A 290 -12.57 3.57 3.80
C PRO A 290 -13.42 2.51 4.53
N GLY A 291 -13.21 2.21 5.82
CA GLY A 291 -14.07 1.35 6.62
C GLY A 291 -13.55 -0.07 6.90
N ASN A 292 -12.33 -0.40 6.48
CA ASN A 292 -11.78 -1.74 6.73
C ASN A 292 -11.59 -2.03 8.23
N LYS A 293 -11.06 -1.07 8.98
CA LYS A 293 -10.88 -1.19 10.43
C LYS A 293 -12.21 -1.04 11.18
N THR A 294 -13.07 -0.12 10.71
CA THR A 294 -14.45 0.06 11.20
C THR A 294 -15.24 -1.23 11.14
N THR A 295 -15.29 -1.89 9.98
CA THR A 295 -16.01 -3.16 9.79
C THR A 295 -15.35 -4.32 10.56
N HIS A 296 -14.06 -4.24 10.85
CA HIS A 296 -13.38 -5.21 11.70
C HIS A 296 -13.78 -5.01 13.17
N ALA A 297 -13.77 -3.77 13.66
CA ALA A 297 -14.27 -3.46 15.00
C ALA A 297 -15.75 -3.85 15.16
N ALA A 298 -16.59 -3.53 14.16
CA ALA A 298 -18.00 -3.91 14.15
C ALA A 298 -18.20 -5.44 14.22
N ALA A 299 -17.38 -6.21 13.53
CA ALA A 299 -17.41 -7.67 13.57
C ALA A 299 -17.07 -8.22 14.97
N ARG A 300 -16.21 -7.54 15.73
CA ARG A 300 -15.82 -7.95 17.08
C ARG A 300 -16.86 -7.56 18.13
N VAL A 301 -17.43 -6.35 18.04
CA VAL A 301 -18.47 -5.95 19.00
C VAL A 301 -19.80 -6.65 18.75
N GLY A 302 -20.01 -7.19 17.57
CA GLY A 302 -21.22 -7.94 17.21
C GLY A 302 -22.49 -7.09 17.11
N ALA A 303 -23.63 -7.76 17.00
CA ALA A 303 -24.93 -7.11 16.83
C ALA A 303 -25.41 -6.32 18.06
N SER A 304 -24.91 -6.65 19.25
CA SER A 304 -25.23 -5.97 20.51
C SER A 304 -24.36 -4.75 20.80
N GLY A 305 -23.25 -4.58 20.03
CA GLY A 305 -22.32 -3.47 20.17
C GLY A 305 -22.58 -2.34 19.17
N ALA A 306 -21.76 -1.29 19.26
CA ALA A 306 -21.85 -0.14 18.38
C ALA A 306 -20.45 0.37 17.97
N VAL A 307 -20.34 0.96 16.78
CA VAL A 307 -19.16 1.70 16.33
C VAL A 307 -19.58 3.08 15.86
N VAL A 308 -19.01 4.14 16.45
CA VAL A 308 -19.16 5.51 15.97
C VAL A 308 -17.94 5.86 15.13
N ALA A 309 -18.14 6.02 13.83
CA ALA A 309 -17.09 6.16 12.84
C ALA A 309 -17.00 7.58 12.29
N PHE A 310 -15.88 8.26 12.53
CA PHE A 310 -15.60 9.62 12.09
C PHE A 310 -14.71 9.66 10.84
N ASP A 311 -15.02 10.52 9.89
CA ASP A 311 -14.09 10.95 8.85
C ASP A 311 -14.45 12.37 8.40
N ALA A 312 -13.43 13.21 8.20
CA ALA A 312 -13.60 14.60 7.78
C ALA A 312 -13.84 14.76 6.27
N SER A 313 -13.67 13.69 5.47
CA SER A 313 -13.83 13.73 4.02
C SER A 313 -15.17 13.14 3.59
N ALA A 314 -16.08 13.98 3.11
CA ALA A 314 -17.37 13.56 2.57
C ALA A 314 -17.23 12.53 1.42
N GLU A 315 -16.24 12.72 0.52
CA GLU A 315 -15.97 11.79 -0.59
C GLU A 315 -15.58 10.37 -0.10
N ARG A 316 -14.84 10.29 1.00
CA ARG A 316 -14.41 9.02 1.58
C ARG A 316 -15.51 8.31 2.38
N LEU A 317 -16.46 9.08 2.91
CA LEU A 317 -17.58 8.54 3.69
C LEU A 317 -18.56 7.71 2.86
N GLU A 318 -18.72 7.99 1.57
CA GLU A 318 -19.54 7.16 0.68
C GLU A 318 -19.01 5.74 0.62
N LEU A 319 -17.69 5.59 0.41
CA LEU A 319 -17.04 4.29 0.39
C LEU A 319 -17.09 3.58 1.76
N LEU A 320 -17.01 4.34 2.85
CA LEU A 320 -17.19 3.80 4.20
C LEU A 320 -18.60 3.21 4.37
N ARG A 321 -19.64 3.94 3.97
CA ARG A 321 -21.04 3.48 4.05
C ARG A 321 -21.27 2.24 3.19
N GLU A 322 -20.78 2.22 1.96
CA GLU A 322 -20.85 1.07 1.07
C GLU A 322 -20.18 -0.17 1.68
N ASN A 323 -18.99 -0.01 2.26
CA ASN A 323 -18.27 -1.10 2.91
C ASN A 323 -18.99 -1.60 4.17
N CYS A 324 -19.55 -0.72 4.99
CA CYS A 324 -20.35 -1.10 6.15
C CYS A 324 -21.60 -1.87 5.74
N GLN A 325 -22.33 -1.40 4.73
CA GLN A 325 -23.52 -2.08 4.21
C GLN A 325 -23.16 -3.47 3.65
N ARG A 326 -22.13 -3.55 2.82
CA ARG A 326 -21.66 -4.82 2.24
C ARG A 326 -21.25 -5.82 3.33
N CYS A 327 -20.61 -5.35 4.39
CA CYS A 327 -20.18 -6.19 5.51
C CYS A 327 -21.28 -6.51 6.52
N GLY A 328 -22.51 -6.00 6.36
CA GLY A 328 -23.59 -6.24 7.31
C GLY A 328 -23.48 -5.46 8.63
N ALA A 329 -22.67 -4.39 8.62
CA ALA A 329 -22.43 -3.56 9.79
C ALA A 329 -23.36 -2.32 9.87
N ALA A 330 -24.15 -2.03 8.83
CA ALA A 330 -25.06 -0.88 8.77
C ALA A 330 -26.49 -1.30 8.38
N PRO A 331 -27.52 -0.55 8.77
CA PRO A 331 -27.57 0.35 9.92
C PRO A 331 -27.76 -0.43 11.22
N GLY A 332 -27.42 0.12 12.34
CA GLY A 332 -27.63 -0.47 13.67
C GLY A 332 -26.33 -0.71 14.44
N ILE A 333 -25.26 -1.21 13.77
CA ILE A 333 -23.96 -1.43 14.40
C ILE A 333 -23.04 -0.23 14.19
N VAL A 334 -22.97 0.32 12.96
CA VAL A 334 -22.06 1.43 12.62
C VAL A 334 -22.83 2.72 12.35
N GLU A 335 -22.54 3.75 13.12
CA GLU A 335 -22.98 5.13 12.88
C GLU A 335 -21.84 5.92 12.22
N VAL A 336 -22.08 6.42 11.00
CA VAL A 336 -21.08 7.17 10.23
C VAL A 336 -21.30 8.67 10.41
N ARG A 337 -20.30 9.38 10.91
CA ARG A 337 -20.30 10.82 11.16
C ARG A 337 -19.35 11.56 10.23
N HIS A 338 -19.89 12.51 9.46
CA HIS A 338 -19.08 13.48 8.73
C HIS A 338 -18.65 14.59 9.69
N ALA A 339 -17.54 14.42 10.35
CA ALA A 339 -17.06 15.38 11.33
C ALA A 339 -15.55 15.26 11.54
N ASP A 340 -14.95 16.35 11.99
CA ASP A 340 -13.58 16.37 12.48
C ASP A 340 -13.57 15.76 13.89
N PHE A 341 -12.85 14.65 14.06
CA PHE A 341 -12.73 13.95 15.33
C PHE A 341 -12.22 14.85 16.46
N LEU A 342 -11.31 15.77 16.17
CA LEU A 342 -10.76 16.69 17.17
C LEU A 342 -11.80 17.70 17.72
N LYS A 343 -12.93 17.86 17.03
CA LYS A 343 -14.00 18.80 17.42
C LYS A 343 -15.16 18.12 18.15
N CYS A 344 -15.17 16.80 18.26
CA CYS A 344 -16.22 16.14 19.05
C CYS A 344 -15.98 16.33 20.53
N ASP A 345 -17.07 16.45 21.30
CA ASP A 345 -17.01 16.45 22.75
C ASP A 345 -17.42 15.07 23.30
N PRO A 346 -16.45 14.28 23.77
CA PRO A 346 -16.73 12.94 24.26
C PRO A 346 -17.50 12.91 25.59
N ALA A 347 -17.58 14.03 26.31
CA ALA A 347 -18.36 14.12 27.53
C ALA A 347 -19.81 14.54 27.29
N ALA A 348 -20.04 15.42 26.30
CA ALA A 348 -21.38 15.92 25.98
C ALA A 348 -22.22 14.93 25.15
N ASP A 349 -21.58 14.17 24.22
CA ASP A 349 -22.29 13.21 23.37
C ASP A 349 -22.57 11.91 24.14
N PRO A 350 -23.84 11.49 24.32
CA PRO A 350 -24.17 10.28 25.09
C PRO A 350 -23.58 8.98 24.54
N LYS A 351 -23.36 8.86 23.21
CA LYS A 351 -22.75 7.67 22.60
C LYS A 351 -21.24 7.66 22.81
N LEU A 352 -20.60 8.82 22.64
CA LEU A 352 -19.15 8.95 22.84
C LEU A 352 -18.78 8.79 24.32
N ARG A 353 -19.62 9.31 25.22
CA ARG A 353 -19.43 9.16 26.65
C ARG A 353 -19.41 7.69 27.12
N ARG A 354 -20.16 6.80 26.41
CA ARG A 354 -20.22 5.36 26.70
C ARG A 354 -19.16 4.54 25.97
N ALA A 355 -18.35 5.17 25.10
CA ALA A 355 -17.36 4.45 24.32
C ALA A 355 -16.29 3.85 25.23
N ARG A 356 -16.15 2.53 25.20
CA ARG A 356 -15.17 1.77 25.98
C ARG A 356 -13.85 1.59 25.25
N ALA A 357 -13.81 1.80 23.93
CA ALA A 357 -12.59 1.70 23.16
C ALA A 357 -12.54 2.75 22.04
N VAL A 358 -11.31 3.22 21.73
CA VAL A 358 -11.06 4.13 20.62
C VAL A 358 -10.00 3.52 19.69
N LEU A 359 -10.32 3.41 18.41
CA LEU A 359 -9.43 3.05 17.34
C LEU A 359 -9.00 4.33 16.62
N LEU A 360 -7.72 4.64 16.69
CA LEU A 360 -7.12 5.82 16.07
C LEU A 360 -6.08 5.41 15.03
N ASP A 361 -6.49 5.42 13.76
CA ASP A 361 -5.62 5.16 12.59
C ASP A 361 -5.59 6.42 11.70
N PRO A 362 -4.88 7.47 12.13
CA PRO A 362 -4.93 8.78 11.50
C PRO A 362 -4.17 8.82 10.18
N SER A 363 -4.36 9.90 9.43
CA SER A 363 -3.54 10.17 8.25
C SER A 363 -2.05 10.18 8.61
N CYS A 364 -1.25 9.46 7.83
CA CYS A 364 0.19 9.35 7.98
C CYS A 364 0.91 9.45 6.62
N SER A 365 2.23 9.41 6.61
CA SER A 365 3.03 9.45 5.37
C SER A 365 2.74 8.26 4.44
N GLY A 366 2.27 7.13 5.00
CA GLY A 366 2.03 5.89 4.26
C GLY A 366 3.33 5.19 3.82
N SER A 367 4.47 5.59 4.35
CA SER A 367 5.81 5.11 3.94
C SER A 367 6.03 3.61 4.13
N GLY A 368 5.20 2.94 4.93
CA GLY A 368 5.22 1.49 5.11
C GLY A 368 4.42 0.73 4.06
N THR A 369 3.57 1.40 3.28
CA THR A 369 2.77 0.72 2.26
C THR A 369 3.60 0.45 1.01
N ARG A 370 3.58 -0.78 0.51
CA ARG A 370 4.31 -1.14 -0.72
C ARG A 370 3.92 -0.29 -1.93
N ARG A 371 2.69 0.19 -1.98
CA ARG A 371 2.23 1.09 -3.04
C ARG A 371 2.97 2.41 -3.03
N GLN A 372 3.30 2.93 -1.85
CA GLN A 372 4.04 4.19 -1.72
C GLN A 372 5.54 3.96 -1.93
N ILE A 373 6.10 2.87 -1.37
CA ILE A 373 7.48 2.46 -1.64
C ILE A 373 7.73 2.29 -3.14
N SER A 374 6.79 1.67 -3.87
CA SER A 374 6.85 1.56 -5.34
C SER A 374 6.57 2.91 -6.02
N GLY A 375 5.63 3.72 -5.54
CA GLY A 375 5.23 4.99 -6.14
C GLY A 375 6.27 6.10 -5.98
N ASP A 376 6.88 6.21 -4.82
CA ASP A 376 7.94 7.20 -4.56
C ASP A 376 9.21 6.86 -5.35
N ARG A 377 9.57 5.56 -5.47
CA ARG A 377 10.63 5.10 -6.38
C ARG A 377 10.28 5.35 -7.85
N MET A 378 9.02 5.20 -8.26
CA MET A 378 8.58 5.43 -9.64
C MET A 378 8.61 6.90 -10.08
N VAL A 379 8.30 7.83 -9.17
CA VAL A 379 8.23 9.26 -9.50
C VAL A 379 9.59 9.95 -9.36
N PHE A 380 10.51 9.38 -8.60
CA PHE A 380 11.72 10.04 -8.11
C PHE A 380 13.04 9.31 -8.41
N SER A 381 13.06 8.37 -9.38
CA SER A 381 14.34 7.77 -9.80
C SER A 381 15.23 8.83 -10.48
N ASP A 382 16.40 8.91 -9.99
CA ASP A 382 17.46 9.89 -10.03
C ASP A 382 17.96 10.37 -11.41
N SER A 383 17.50 11.55 -11.81
CA SER A 383 18.29 12.46 -12.65
C SER A 383 18.13 13.92 -12.20
N ARG A 384 17.90 14.15 -10.90
CA ARG A 384 17.71 15.50 -10.36
C ARG A 384 19.03 16.08 -9.85
N PRO A 385 19.26 17.42 -10.00
CA PRO A 385 20.34 18.12 -9.32
C PRO A 385 20.25 17.88 -7.78
N ALA A 386 21.39 17.68 -7.13
CA ALA A 386 21.46 17.38 -5.69
C ALA A 386 20.65 18.37 -4.81
N ALA A 387 20.62 19.65 -5.20
CA ALA A 387 19.81 20.68 -4.55
C ALA A 387 18.28 20.43 -4.62
N ALA A 388 17.79 19.92 -5.76
CA ALA A 388 16.36 19.59 -5.92
C ALA A 388 15.97 18.33 -5.12
N ALA A 389 16.89 17.36 -5.01
CA ALA A 389 16.72 16.18 -4.18
C ALA A 389 16.74 16.53 -2.68
N ALA A 390 17.59 17.48 -2.27
CA ALA A 390 17.64 18.00 -0.90
C ALA A 390 16.32 18.74 -0.54
N ALA A 391 15.89 19.70 -1.35
CA ALA A 391 14.64 20.43 -1.12
C ALA A 391 13.40 19.52 -1.05
N GLN A 392 13.43 18.39 -1.75
CA GLN A 392 12.35 17.41 -1.68
C GLN A 392 12.40 16.57 -0.40
N ARG A 393 13.61 16.22 0.08
CA ARG A 393 13.78 15.56 1.40
C ARG A 393 13.27 16.46 2.50
N ASP A 394 13.59 17.76 2.46
CA ASP A 394 13.12 18.73 3.43
C ASP A 394 11.60 18.86 3.43
N ALA A 395 10.99 19.00 2.26
CA ALA A 395 9.52 19.05 2.13
C ALA A 395 8.83 17.73 2.58
N ALA A 396 9.48 16.59 2.41
CA ALA A 396 8.96 15.31 2.92
C ALA A 396 9.10 15.23 4.45
N ALA A 397 10.20 15.75 5.02
CA ALA A 397 10.41 15.83 6.45
C ALA A 397 9.39 16.79 7.11
N ASP A 398 9.16 17.97 6.53
CA ASP A 398 8.15 18.94 6.98
C ASP A 398 6.75 18.32 6.99
N ARG A 399 6.42 17.54 5.96
CA ARG A 399 5.13 16.83 5.90
C ARG A 399 5.01 15.78 7.00
N VAL A 400 6.05 15.00 7.26
CA VAL A 400 6.07 14.00 8.35
C VAL A 400 5.90 14.70 9.69
N GLU A 401 6.55 15.85 9.91
CA GLU A 401 6.43 16.64 11.12
C GLU A 401 5.00 17.18 11.30
N ALA A 402 4.39 17.73 10.26
CA ALA A 402 3.00 18.23 10.31
C ALA A 402 2.00 17.10 10.62
N LEU A 403 2.19 15.93 10.02
CA LEU A 403 1.37 14.74 10.31
C LEU A 403 1.55 14.25 11.75
N ALA A 404 2.78 14.23 12.25
CA ALA A 404 3.07 13.82 13.61
C ALA A 404 2.39 14.73 14.65
N ARG A 405 2.42 16.06 14.46
CA ARG A 405 1.70 17.01 15.33
C ARG A 405 0.19 16.76 15.34
N PHE A 406 -0.41 16.49 14.18
CA PHE A 406 -1.82 16.10 14.11
C PHE A 406 -2.09 14.79 14.85
N GLN A 407 -1.22 13.79 14.67
CA GLN A 407 -1.31 12.48 15.33
C GLN A 407 -1.20 12.61 16.86
N GLU A 408 -0.31 13.46 17.36
CA GLU A 408 -0.18 13.76 18.79
C GLU A 408 -1.47 14.39 19.35
N ALA A 409 -2.03 15.38 18.65
CA ALA A 409 -3.28 16.02 19.04
C ALA A 409 -4.44 15.02 19.06
N ALA A 410 -4.56 14.20 18.02
CA ALA A 410 -5.60 13.18 17.91
C ALA A 410 -5.48 12.10 19.00
N LEU A 411 -4.26 11.69 19.33
CA LEU A 411 -4.04 10.70 20.39
C LEU A 411 -4.37 11.27 21.76
N ARG A 412 -3.98 12.53 22.06
CA ARG A 412 -4.38 13.21 23.32
C ARG A 412 -5.91 13.30 23.42
N HIS A 413 -6.57 13.63 22.32
CA HIS A 413 -8.04 13.70 22.28
C HIS A 413 -8.68 12.32 22.47
N ALA A 414 -8.15 11.26 21.85
CA ALA A 414 -8.64 9.89 22.05
C ALA A 414 -8.52 9.44 23.52
N LEU A 415 -7.47 9.84 24.22
CA LEU A 415 -7.26 9.54 25.64
C LEU A 415 -8.18 10.33 26.59
N SER A 416 -8.88 11.36 26.13
CA SER A 416 -9.84 12.15 26.94
C SER A 416 -11.22 11.50 27.04
N PHE A 417 -11.49 10.41 26.31
CA PHE A 417 -12.79 9.72 26.37
C PHE A 417 -13.06 9.16 27.77
N PRO A 418 -14.17 9.55 28.43
CA PRO A 418 -14.33 9.33 29.87
C PRO A 418 -14.48 7.86 30.26
N SER A 419 -15.17 7.05 29.46
CA SER A 419 -15.41 5.63 29.71
C SER A 419 -14.48 4.70 28.93
N ALA A 420 -13.53 5.24 28.15
CA ALA A 420 -12.64 4.41 27.37
C ALA A 420 -11.63 3.69 28.28
N GLU A 421 -11.48 2.40 28.05
CA GLU A 421 -10.57 1.47 28.73
C GLU A 421 -9.39 1.11 27.86
N ARG A 422 -9.56 1.14 26.52
CA ARG A 422 -8.53 0.83 25.53
C ARG A 422 -8.50 1.87 24.42
N VAL A 423 -7.32 2.36 24.09
CA VAL A 423 -7.06 3.20 22.92
C VAL A 423 -5.96 2.56 22.12
N VAL A 424 -6.21 2.28 20.85
CA VAL A 424 -5.19 1.84 19.90
C VAL A 424 -4.84 2.98 18.97
N TYR A 425 -3.56 3.29 18.91
CA TYR A 425 -2.96 4.17 17.93
C TYR A 425 -2.20 3.35 16.90
N SER A 426 -2.41 3.62 15.61
CA SER A 426 -1.74 2.90 14.53
C SER A 426 -1.41 3.79 13.34
N THR A 427 -0.37 3.40 12.59
CA THR A 427 0.00 4.05 11.33
C THR A 427 0.53 3.02 10.33
N CYS A 428 0.37 3.30 9.03
CA CYS A 428 1.09 2.60 7.97
C CYS A 428 2.40 3.32 7.60
N SER A 429 3.09 3.89 8.59
CA SER A 429 4.39 4.58 8.44
C SER A 429 5.52 3.75 9.03
N VAL A 430 6.72 3.89 8.45
CA VAL A 430 7.98 3.36 9.01
C VAL A 430 8.77 4.41 9.80
N HIS A 431 8.35 5.69 9.76
CA HIS A 431 9.04 6.77 10.45
C HIS A 431 8.80 6.74 11.96
N ALA A 432 9.88 6.76 12.75
CA ALA A 432 9.77 6.83 14.20
C ALA A 432 9.05 8.12 14.67
N ARG A 433 9.17 9.22 13.87
CA ARG A 433 8.49 10.49 14.16
C ARG A 433 6.97 10.40 14.17
N GLU A 434 6.40 9.55 13.33
CA GLU A 434 4.95 9.29 13.28
C GLU A 434 4.50 8.13 14.19
N ASN A 435 5.42 7.44 14.80
CA ASN A 435 5.19 6.20 15.54
C ASN A 435 5.61 6.36 17.02
N GLU A 436 6.77 5.86 17.39
CA GLU A 436 7.25 5.85 18.77
C GLU A 436 7.37 7.25 19.36
N LEU A 437 7.78 8.26 18.58
CA LEU A 437 7.95 9.63 19.09
C LEU A 437 6.59 10.32 19.32
N VAL A 438 5.53 9.96 18.61
CA VAL A 438 4.16 10.40 18.94
C VAL A 438 3.72 9.78 20.27
N VAL A 439 3.96 8.50 20.47
CA VAL A 439 3.64 7.81 21.73
C VAL A 439 4.40 8.45 22.88
N ALA A 440 5.72 8.63 22.75
CA ALA A 440 6.56 9.27 23.77
C ALA A 440 6.08 10.68 24.16
N ALA A 441 5.73 11.50 23.15
CA ALA A 441 5.24 12.87 23.38
C ALA A 441 3.91 12.95 24.14
N VAL A 442 3.16 11.84 24.17
CA VAL A 442 1.83 11.78 24.80
C VAL A 442 1.85 11.05 26.15
N LEU A 443 2.89 10.27 26.48
CA LEU A 443 2.93 9.41 27.67
C LEU A 443 2.64 10.16 28.97
N ALA A 444 3.34 11.23 29.26
CA ALA A 444 3.13 12.01 30.50
C ALA A 444 1.70 12.59 30.61
N HIS A 445 1.08 12.91 29.47
CA HIS A 445 -0.33 13.31 29.44
C HIS A 445 -1.25 12.12 29.70
N ALA A 446 -0.96 10.97 29.10
CA ALA A 446 -1.71 9.74 29.29
C ALA A 446 -1.71 9.29 30.76
N GLU A 447 -0.55 9.29 31.41
CA GLU A 447 -0.38 8.92 32.82
C GLU A 447 -1.21 9.83 33.76
N ARG A 448 -1.23 11.15 33.51
CA ARG A 448 -2.09 12.07 34.29
C ARG A 448 -3.58 11.77 34.18
N LEU A 449 -4.00 11.14 33.10
CA LEU A 449 -5.38 10.70 32.89
C LEU A 449 -5.63 9.24 33.33
N GLY A 450 -4.64 8.60 33.98
CA GLY A 450 -4.73 7.23 34.46
C GLY A 450 -4.51 6.15 33.38
N TRP A 451 -3.95 6.53 32.23
CA TRP A 451 -3.57 5.58 31.17
C TRP A 451 -2.15 5.06 31.35
N ARG A 452 -1.92 3.84 30.95
CA ARG A 452 -0.60 3.24 30.81
C ARG A 452 -0.43 2.62 29.43
N LEU A 453 0.81 2.55 28.97
CA LEU A 453 1.14 1.83 27.75
C LEU A 453 1.01 0.32 28.00
N GLY A 454 0.06 -0.32 27.31
CA GLY A 454 -0.14 -1.76 27.32
C GLY A 454 0.81 -2.46 26.37
N GLU A 455 0.92 -3.77 26.49
CA GLU A 455 1.69 -4.59 25.58
C GLU A 455 0.83 -4.98 24.38
N ALA A 456 1.13 -4.40 23.21
CA ALA A 456 0.41 -4.66 21.97
C ALA A 456 0.76 -6.06 21.44
N LEU A 457 -0.20 -6.99 21.45
CA LEU A 457 -0.08 -8.36 20.95
C LEU A 457 1.24 -9.03 21.35
N PRO A 458 1.41 -9.49 22.61
CA PRO A 458 2.69 -9.94 23.18
C PRO A 458 3.42 -10.99 22.33
N SER A 459 2.67 -11.89 21.69
CA SER A 459 3.21 -12.95 20.83
C SER A 459 3.71 -12.46 19.45
N TRP A 460 3.54 -11.18 19.12
CA TRP A 460 4.08 -10.64 17.87
C TRP A 460 5.60 -10.47 17.97
N PRO A 461 6.40 -11.02 17.03
CA PRO A 461 7.85 -11.12 17.22
C PRO A 461 8.60 -9.79 17.10
N ARG A 462 8.05 -8.78 16.40
CA ARG A 462 8.71 -7.50 16.15
C ARG A 462 8.11 -6.39 17.00
N ARG A 463 8.97 -5.81 17.83
CA ARG A 463 8.58 -4.77 18.78
C ARG A 463 8.98 -3.38 18.27
N GLY A 464 8.38 -2.36 18.86
CA GLY A 464 8.74 -0.97 18.60
C GLY A 464 10.18 -0.65 18.98
N LYS A 465 10.69 0.44 18.45
CA LYS A 465 12.07 0.90 18.68
C LYS A 465 12.22 1.41 20.12
N SER A 466 13.37 1.13 20.73
CA SER A 466 13.73 1.60 22.09
C SER A 466 14.19 3.06 22.06
N VAL A 467 13.39 3.96 21.50
CA VAL A 467 13.66 5.41 21.47
C VAL A 467 13.07 6.15 22.67
N PHE A 468 12.28 5.47 23.49
CA PHE A 468 11.79 5.89 24.80
C PHE A 468 11.56 4.66 25.68
N GLU A 469 11.46 4.85 27.00
CA GLU A 469 11.19 3.78 27.95
C GLU A 469 9.79 3.19 27.70
N GLY A 470 9.71 1.88 27.46
CA GLY A 470 8.47 1.20 27.11
C GLY A 470 8.19 1.08 25.60
N GLY A 471 9.04 1.61 24.72
CA GLY A 471 8.89 1.49 23.26
C GLY A 471 8.71 0.05 22.80
N GLN A 472 9.36 -0.91 23.44
CA GLN A 472 9.23 -2.36 23.19
C GLN A 472 7.85 -2.92 23.50
N ARG A 473 6.96 -2.21 24.21
CA ARG A 473 5.56 -2.61 24.42
C ARG A 473 4.71 -2.37 23.16
N THR A 474 5.17 -1.49 22.27
CA THR A 474 4.51 -1.25 20.98
C THR A 474 4.89 -2.33 19.97
N LEU A 475 4.16 -2.39 18.87
CA LEU A 475 4.31 -3.40 17.83
C LEU A 475 4.75 -2.74 16.53
N ARG A 476 5.75 -3.33 15.87
CA ARG A 476 6.12 -3.01 14.51
C ARG A 476 5.89 -4.18 13.58
N VAL A 477 5.52 -3.87 12.34
CA VAL A 477 5.41 -4.81 11.23
C VAL A 477 6.49 -4.48 10.21
N ASP A 478 7.31 -5.45 9.86
CA ASP A 478 8.27 -5.35 8.77
C ASP A 478 7.68 -5.92 7.49
N ALA A 479 7.74 -5.15 6.41
CA ALA A 479 7.06 -5.52 5.17
C ALA A 479 7.61 -6.81 4.53
N ALA A 480 8.89 -7.08 4.66
CA ALA A 480 9.54 -8.25 4.09
C ALA A 480 9.38 -9.47 5.00
N ALA A 481 9.72 -9.31 6.29
CA ALA A 481 9.74 -10.40 7.25
C ALA A 481 8.32 -10.89 7.63
N ASP A 482 7.32 -9.98 7.70
CA ASP A 482 5.92 -10.29 8.01
C ASP A 482 5.06 -10.51 6.77
N ARG A 483 5.65 -10.35 5.58
CA ARG A 483 4.99 -10.57 4.29
C ARG A 483 3.68 -9.78 4.12
N THR A 484 3.67 -8.53 4.62
CA THR A 484 2.54 -7.60 4.55
C THR A 484 3.05 -6.17 4.45
N ASP A 485 2.20 -5.13 4.60
CA ASP A 485 2.67 -3.74 4.65
C ASP A 485 3.41 -3.45 5.95
N GLY A 486 4.40 -2.53 5.93
CA GLY A 486 5.01 -1.99 7.12
C GLY A 486 3.99 -1.21 7.95
N PHE A 487 3.97 -1.41 9.27
CA PHE A 487 2.95 -0.87 10.15
C PHE A 487 3.45 -0.64 11.58
N PHE A 488 2.72 0.16 12.33
CA PHE A 488 2.97 0.40 13.75
C PHE A 488 1.66 0.35 14.54
N VAL A 489 1.70 -0.21 15.76
CA VAL A 489 0.56 -0.24 16.67
C VAL A 489 1.03 0.00 18.10
N ALA A 490 0.36 0.90 18.83
CA ALA A 490 0.48 1.11 20.26
C ALA A 490 -0.87 0.95 20.94
N LEU A 491 -0.89 0.32 22.11
CA LEU A 491 -2.06 0.12 22.93
C LEU A 491 -1.93 0.91 24.22
N PHE A 492 -2.89 1.78 24.51
CA PHE A 492 -3.06 2.39 25.81
C PHE A 492 -4.20 1.68 26.53
N VAL A 493 -4.00 1.39 27.82
CA VAL A 493 -4.99 0.74 28.67
C VAL A 493 -5.19 1.56 29.95
N ARG A 494 -6.43 1.57 30.41
CA ARG A 494 -6.83 2.18 31.67
C ARG A 494 -7.75 1.22 32.37
N GLU A 495 -7.66 1.07 33.69
CA GLU A 495 -8.64 0.32 34.46
C GLU A 495 -9.99 1.00 34.33
N GLY A 496 -10.99 0.22 33.92
CA GLY A 496 -12.36 0.73 33.82
C GLY A 496 -12.78 1.27 35.17
N ARG A 497 -13.25 2.52 35.21
CA ARG A 497 -13.97 3.00 36.39
C ARG A 497 -15.17 2.07 36.55
N ALA A 498 -15.26 1.41 37.70
CA ALA A 498 -16.45 0.67 38.07
C ALA A 498 -17.67 1.54 37.74
N GLN A 499 -18.60 1.01 36.96
CA GLN A 499 -19.83 1.75 36.67
C GLN A 499 -20.44 2.08 38.02
N VAL A 500 -20.44 3.35 38.39
CA VAL A 500 -21.30 3.84 39.46
C VAL A 500 -22.73 3.67 38.94
N SER A 501 -23.39 2.63 39.45
CA SER A 501 -24.76 2.25 39.20
C SER A 501 -25.73 3.40 39.50
#